data_18824cd9a4cf9411569ff4d0c9c94a3c
#
_entry.id   18824cd9a4cf9411569ff4d0c9c94a3c
#
_cell.length_a   1.000
_cell.length_b   1.000
_cell.length_c   1.000
_cell.angle_alpha   90.00
_cell.angle_beta   90.00
_cell.angle_gamma   90.00
#
_symmetry.space_group_name_H-M   'P 1'
#
loop_
_entity.id
_entity.type
_entity.pdbx_description
1 polymer ?
#
loop_
_entity_poly.entity_id
_entity_poly.type
_entity_poly.pdbx_seq_one_letter_code
_entity_poly.pdbx_strand_id
1 'polypeptide(L)'
;QYILGIKWEIKGRENIPDTPVVFLSKHQSAYETLLFPWFSPKPACFIYKKELNYIPFFGWALASLRNIPINRSDRKGAMQQVLSIGSQRIRAGHSPVLFPEGTRIPVGQKGRYQSGGARLAVHAGASVVPVAHNAGEVWPRNAFLKKPGRVTFSFGPPISSEGLTHDQLNRKVEEWIEGEMRVLSPHRYNDKT
;
A
#
# COMPACT_ATOMS: atom_id res chain seq x y z
N GLN A 1 -17.71 -10.98 5.71
CA GLN A 1 -18.73 -9.98 6.07
C GLN A 1 -19.60 -10.48 7.23
N TYR A 2 -20.00 -11.74 7.25
CA TYR A 2 -20.97 -12.27 8.20
C TYR A 2 -20.42 -12.43 9.63
N ILE A 3 -19.14 -12.73 9.81
CA ILE A 3 -18.55 -13.01 11.16
C ILE A 3 -18.20 -11.72 11.91
N LEU A 4 -17.61 -10.74 11.23
CA LEU A 4 -17.12 -9.49 11.86
C LEU A 4 -18.02 -8.28 11.59
N GLY A 5 -19.07 -8.41 10.76
CA GLY A 5 -19.92 -7.30 10.36
C GLY A 5 -19.19 -6.19 9.58
N ILE A 6 -18.00 -6.48 9.02
CA ILE A 6 -17.22 -5.51 8.23
C ILE A 6 -17.67 -5.60 6.78
N LYS A 7 -18.26 -4.52 6.28
CA LYS A 7 -18.58 -4.33 4.87
C LYS A 7 -17.47 -3.52 4.21
N TRP A 8 -17.29 -3.68 2.90
CA TRP A 8 -16.33 -2.89 2.15
C TRP A 8 -16.93 -2.37 0.84
N GLU A 9 -16.41 -1.26 0.37
CA GLU A 9 -16.72 -0.66 -0.91
C GLU A 9 -15.44 -0.17 -1.58
N ILE A 10 -15.48 -0.03 -2.90
CA ILE A 10 -14.36 0.46 -3.70
C ILE A 10 -14.83 1.71 -4.45
N LYS A 11 -14.02 2.77 -4.38
CA LYS A 11 -14.15 3.99 -5.18
C LYS A 11 -12.96 4.10 -6.12
N GLY A 12 -13.18 4.60 -7.32
CA GLY A 12 -12.11 4.81 -8.29
C GLY A 12 -11.52 3.50 -8.85
N ARG A 13 -12.29 2.42 -8.93
CA ARG A 13 -11.83 1.15 -9.52
C ARG A 13 -11.39 1.32 -10.98
N GLU A 14 -12.05 2.21 -11.70
CA GLU A 14 -11.74 2.61 -13.07
C GLU A 14 -10.38 3.27 -13.24
N ASN A 15 -9.79 3.77 -12.15
CA ASN A 15 -8.44 4.34 -12.12
C ASN A 15 -7.34 3.28 -12.11
N ILE A 16 -7.67 2.00 -11.96
CA ILE A 16 -6.67 0.93 -11.95
C ILE A 16 -6.47 0.45 -13.39
N PRO A 17 -5.29 0.71 -14.00
CA PRO A 17 -5.03 0.28 -15.37
C PRO A 17 -4.91 -1.24 -15.48
N ASP A 18 -5.12 -1.75 -16.69
CA ASP A 18 -4.85 -3.16 -17.01
C ASP A 18 -3.37 -3.52 -17.13
N THR A 19 -2.50 -2.52 -17.05
CA THR A 19 -1.03 -2.71 -16.99
C THR A 19 -0.55 -2.75 -15.55
N PRO A 20 0.60 -3.41 -15.26
CA PRO A 20 1.20 -3.39 -13.94
C PRO A 20 1.50 -1.97 -13.46
N VAL A 21 1.15 -1.67 -12.22
CA VAL A 21 1.39 -0.38 -11.57
C VAL A 21 2.03 -0.59 -10.18
N VAL A 22 2.57 0.47 -9.62
CA VAL A 22 2.98 0.49 -8.22
C VAL A 22 1.82 1.08 -7.41
N PHE A 23 1.24 0.31 -6.50
CA PHE A 23 0.28 0.84 -5.55
C PHE A 23 1.01 1.45 -4.36
N LEU A 24 0.74 2.71 -4.07
CA LEU A 24 1.19 3.37 -2.84
C LEU A 24 -0.03 3.63 -1.96
N SER A 25 -0.12 2.90 -0.86
CA SER A 25 -1.31 2.85 -0.03
C SER A 25 -1.07 3.40 1.37
N LYS A 26 -2.08 4.09 1.91
CA LYS A 26 -2.16 4.36 3.35
C LYS A 26 -1.99 3.05 4.12
N HIS A 27 -1.36 3.10 5.31
CA HIS A 27 -1.15 1.91 6.14
C HIS A 27 -1.71 2.10 7.54
N GLN A 28 -2.84 1.48 7.85
CA GLN A 28 -3.53 1.63 9.14
C GLN A 28 -3.86 0.31 9.83
N SER A 29 -3.97 -0.79 9.06
CA SER A 29 -4.52 -2.05 9.54
C SER A 29 -3.77 -3.25 8.96
N ALA A 30 -4.14 -4.46 9.34
CA ALA A 30 -3.80 -5.67 8.61
C ALA A 30 -4.86 -5.99 7.53
N TYR A 31 -6.04 -5.36 7.64
CA TYR A 31 -7.18 -5.64 6.78
C TYR A 31 -6.91 -5.29 5.32
N GLU A 32 -6.24 -4.17 5.04
CA GLU A 32 -5.89 -3.77 3.68
C GLU A 32 -4.96 -4.78 3.00
N THR A 33 -4.03 -5.38 3.71
CA THR A 33 -3.13 -6.38 3.12
C THR A 33 -3.85 -7.66 2.70
N LEU A 34 -4.92 -8.01 3.41
CA LEU A 34 -5.74 -9.18 3.11
C LEU A 34 -6.66 -8.95 1.89
N LEU A 35 -7.14 -7.71 1.71
CA LEU A 35 -8.10 -7.39 0.64
C LEU A 35 -7.43 -6.95 -0.67
N PHE A 36 -6.25 -6.39 -0.63
CA PHE A 36 -5.57 -5.86 -1.82
C PHE A 36 -5.50 -6.85 -3.00
N PRO A 37 -5.21 -8.15 -2.79
CA PRO A 37 -5.18 -9.13 -3.88
C PRO A 37 -6.51 -9.28 -4.65
N TRP A 38 -7.64 -8.94 -4.02
CA TRP A 38 -8.96 -9.00 -4.64
C TRP A 38 -9.31 -7.79 -5.50
N PHE A 39 -8.58 -6.68 -5.32
CA PHE A 39 -8.88 -5.42 -5.99
C PHE A 39 -8.02 -5.18 -7.22
N SER A 40 -6.81 -5.69 -7.23
CA SER A 40 -5.88 -5.51 -8.34
C SER A 40 -6.19 -6.45 -9.50
N PRO A 41 -6.33 -5.94 -10.74
CA PRO A 41 -6.51 -6.79 -11.93
C PRO A 41 -5.24 -7.60 -12.26
N LYS A 42 -4.07 -7.14 -11.81
CA LYS A 42 -2.79 -7.84 -11.90
C LYS A 42 -2.42 -8.42 -10.53
N PRO A 43 -1.70 -9.55 -10.48
CA PRO A 43 -1.29 -10.15 -9.21
C PRO A 43 -0.54 -9.13 -8.34
N ALA A 44 -1.06 -8.85 -7.15
CA ALA A 44 -0.43 -7.97 -6.19
C ALA A 44 0.75 -8.67 -5.51
N CYS A 45 1.86 -7.97 -5.30
CA CYS A 45 2.98 -8.46 -4.51
C CYS A 45 3.40 -7.42 -3.46
N PHE A 46 3.63 -7.90 -2.23
CA PHE A 46 3.96 -7.05 -1.09
C PHE A 46 5.44 -7.09 -0.76
N ILE A 47 5.91 -6.01 -0.14
CA ILE A 47 7.24 -6.00 0.48
C ILE A 47 7.12 -6.52 1.90
N TYR A 48 7.92 -7.51 2.26
CA TYR A 48 7.91 -8.10 3.59
C TYR A 48 9.31 -8.27 4.17
N LYS A 49 9.37 -8.45 5.47
CA LYS A 49 10.61 -8.67 6.21
C LYS A 49 11.16 -10.06 5.90
N LYS A 50 12.40 -10.16 5.39
CA LYS A 50 13.03 -11.42 4.96
C LYS A 50 13.00 -12.52 6.03
N GLU A 51 13.10 -12.13 7.29
CA GLU A 51 13.13 -13.08 8.43
C GLU A 51 11.81 -13.84 8.58
N LEU A 52 10.69 -13.36 7.99
CA LEU A 52 9.45 -14.12 7.99
C LEU A 52 9.53 -15.41 7.17
N ASN A 53 10.54 -15.55 6.29
CA ASN A 53 10.80 -16.81 5.56
C ASN A 53 11.18 -17.98 6.49
N TYR A 54 11.69 -17.69 7.68
CA TYR A 54 12.07 -18.72 8.65
C TYR A 54 10.89 -19.28 9.45
N ILE A 55 9.69 -18.69 9.31
CA ILE A 55 8.47 -19.23 9.93
C ILE A 55 7.93 -20.36 9.05
N PRO A 56 7.91 -21.63 9.52
CA PRO A 56 7.40 -22.74 8.75
C PRO A 56 5.99 -22.49 8.23
N PHE A 57 5.66 -23.01 7.06
CA PHE A 57 4.40 -22.83 6.33
C PHE A 57 4.11 -21.38 5.91
N PHE A 58 4.21 -20.43 6.84
CA PHE A 58 3.95 -19.00 6.57
C PHE A 58 4.99 -18.40 5.62
N GLY A 59 6.27 -18.68 5.86
CA GLY A 59 7.36 -18.22 4.98
C GLY A 59 7.26 -18.83 3.58
N TRP A 60 6.91 -20.10 3.49
CA TRP A 60 6.68 -20.76 2.20
C TRP A 60 5.49 -20.15 1.44
N ALA A 61 4.39 -19.87 2.14
CA ALA A 61 3.25 -19.17 1.54
C ALA A 61 3.64 -17.77 1.03
N LEU A 62 4.42 -16.99 1.82
CA LEU A 62 4.89 -15.67 1.37
C LEU A 62 5.79 -15.76 0.13
N ALA A 63 6.66 -16.76 0.05
CA ALA A 63 7.54 -16.99 -1.10
C ALA A 63 6.74 -17.40 -2.35
N SER A 64 5.73 -18.27 -2.21
CA SER A 64 4.89 -18.73 -3.32
C SER A 64 4.07 -17.59 -3.96
N LEU A 65 3.70 -16.57 -3.18
CA LEU A 65 2.98 -15.39 -3.65
C LEU A 65 3.86 -14.37 -4.40
N ARG A 66 5.12 -14.71 -4.66
CA ARG A 66 6.10 -13.85 -5.36
C ARG A 66 6.28 -12.48 -4.70
N ASN A 67 6.07 -12.39 -3.40
CA ASN A 67 6.33 -11.20 -2.60
C ASN A 67 7.81 -10.82 -2.60
N ILE A 68 8.13 -9.60 -2.21
CA ILE A 68 9.47 -9.01 -2.26
C ILE A 68 10.09 -9.05 -0.85
N PRO A 69 11.01 -9.99 -0.54
CA PRO A 69 11.69 -10.02 0.74
C PRO A 69 12.73 -8.91 0.84
N ILE A 70 12.79 -8.21 1.97
CA ILE A 70 13.83 -7.20 2.22
C ILE A 70 14.48 -7.40 3.60
N ASN A 71 15.77 -7.11 3.68
CA ASN A 71 16.47 -6.98 4.95
C ASN A 71 16.35 -5.55 5.46
N ARG A 72 15.48 -5.29 6.44
CA ARG A 72 15.24 -3.94 6.96
C ARG A 72 16.37 -3.37 7.81
N SER A 73 17.31 -4.21 8.28
CA SER A 73 18.48 -3.76 9.03
C SER A 73 19.54 -3.09 8.14
N ASP A 74 19.59 -3.49 6.87
CA ASP A 74 20.44 -2.87 5.85
C ASP A 74 19.59 -1.98 4.92
N ARG A 75 19.53 -0.70 5.23
CA ARG A 75 18.70 0.27 4.47
C ARG A 75 19.11 0.39 3.00
N LYS A 76 20.42 0.37 2.70
CA LYS A 76 20.91 0.48 1.32
C LYS A 76 20.61 -0.79 0.53
N GLY A 77 20.92 -1.94 1.07
CA GLY A 77 20.63 -3.23 0.47
C GLY A 77 19.12 -3.47 0.33
N ALA A 78 18.31 -3.09 1.32
CA ALA A 78 16.85 -3.15 1.21
C ALA A 78 16.32 -2.33 0.03
N MET A 79 16.84 -1.11 -0.19
CA MET A 79 16.43 -0.29 -1.32
C MET A 79 16.83 -0.93 -2.66
N GLN A 80 18.05 -1.46 -2.76
CA GLN A 80 18.51 -2.18 -3.96
C GLN A 80 17.62 -3.40 -4.25
N GLN A 81 17.24 -4.16 -3.22
CA GLN A 81 16.32 -5.29 -3.35
C GLN A 81 14.94 -4.84 -3.85
N VAL A 82 14.40 -3.75 -3.30
CA VAL A 82 13.12 -3.18 -3.75
C VAL A 82 13.20 -2.80 -5.23
N LEU A 83 14.24 -2.11 -5.66
CA LEU A 83 14.40 -1.67 -7.05
C LEU A 83 14.59 -2.87 -7.99
N SER A 84 15.50 -3.77 -7.67
CA SER A 84 15.85 -4.92 -8.51
C SER A 84 14.69 -5.91 -8.62
N ILE A 85 14.23 -6.45 -7.48
CA ILE A 85 13.17 -7.46 -7.45
C ILE A 85 11.83 -6.83 -7.85
N GLY A 86 11.54 -5.62 -7.38
CA GLY A 86 10.29 -4.92 -7.70
C GLY A 86 10.15 -4.66 -9.20
N SER A 87 11.20 -4.18 -9.87
CA SER A 87 11.19 -4.00 -11.33
C SER A 87 11.04 -5.31 -12.08
N GLN A 88 11.66 -6.38 -11.59
CA GLN A 88 11.47 -7.72 -12.15
C GLN A 88 10.00 -8.17 -12.01
N ARG A 89 9.37 -7.91 -10.87
CA ARG A 89 7.94 -8.22 -10.65
C ARG A 89 7.04 -7.44 -11.59
N ILE A 90 7.29 -6.15 -11.78
CA ILE A 90 6.53 -5.30 -12.72
C ILE A 90 6.65 -5.86 -14.15
N ARG A 91 7.86 -6.16 -14.61
CA ARG A 91 8.08 -6.78 -15.93
C ARG A 91 7.40 -8.15 -16.09
N ALA A 92 7.26 -8.89 -14.99
CA ALA A 92 6.56 -10.17 -14.96
C ALA A 92 5.03 -10.05 -14.82
N GLY A 93 4.48 -8.84 -14.92
CA GLY A 93 3.03 -8.61 -14.90
C GLY A 93 2.43 -8.45 -13.50
N HIS A 94 3.22 -8.27 -12.45
CA HIS A 94 2.74 -8.08 -11.08
C HIS A 94 2.71 -6.59 -10.71
N SER A 95 1.80 -6.24 -9.79
CA SER A 95 1.69 -4.88 -9.25
C SER A 95 2.20 -4.85 -7.81
N PRO A 96 3.39 -4.27 -7.56
CA PRO A 96 3.90 -4.10 -6.20
C PRO A 96 3.02 -3.16 -5.37
N VAL A 97 2.74 -3.56 -4.13
CA VAL A 97 2.02 -2.76 -3.13
C VAL A 97 2.99 -2.35 -2.05
N LEU A 98 3.16 -1.06 -1.87
CA LEU A 98 4.01 -0.48 -0.84
C LEU A 98 3.21 0.47 0.05
N PHE A 99 3.64 0.53 1.29
CA PHE A 99 3.12 1.45 2.27
C PHE A 99 4.18 2.52 2.55
N PRO A 100 4.05 3.74 1.99
CA PRO A 100 5.10 4.75 2.10
C PRO A 100 5.37 5.19 3.53
N GLU A 101 4.43 5.02 4.44
CA GLU A 101 4.62 5.31 5.86
C GLU A 101 5.54 4.30 6.57
N GLY A 102 5.80 3.13 5.96
CA GLY A 102 6.68 2.08 6.49
C GLY A 102 6.17 1.36 7.75
N THR A 103 5.16 1.88 8.38
CA THR A 103 4.49 1.30 9.56
C THR A 103 3.02 1.70 9.58
N ARG A 104 2.21 0.97 10.35
CA ARG A 104 0.78 1.31 10.52
C ARG A 104 0.64 2.56 11.36
N ILE A 105 -0.01 3.58 10.80
CA ILE A 105 -0.28 4.88 11.44
C ILE A 105 -1.71 4.88 11.96
N PRO A 106 -1.94 5.37 13.19
CA PRO A 106 -3.30 5.52 13.74
C PRO A 106 -4.19 6.38 12.84
N VAL A 107 -5.50 6.10 12.87
CA VAL A 107 -6.49 6.90 12.13
C VAL A 107 -6.46 8.35 12.63
N GLY A 108 -6.57 9.31 11.71
CA GLY A 108 -6.49 10.73 12.02
C GLY A 108 -5.07 11.29 12.11
N GLN A 109 -4.07 10.44 11.88
CA GLN A 109 -2.67 10.87 11.91
C GLN A 109 -2.02 10.70 10.53
N LYS A 110 -1.07 11.58 10.25
CA LYS A 110 -0.20 11.54 9.09
C LYS A 110 1.17 11.00 9.50
N GLY A 111 1.65 9.96 8.82
CA GLY A 111 3.01 9.45 8.97
C GLY A 111 3.99 10.14 8.02
N ARG A 112 5.28 9.85 8.22
CA ARG A 112 6.32 10.29 7.28
C ARG A 112 6.33 9.40 6.05
N TYR A 113 6.15 9.97 4.88
CA TYR A 113 6.20 9.26 3.60
C TYR A 113 7.63 9.01 3.14
N GLN A 114 8.00 7.74 3.03
CA GLN A 114 9.29 7.29 2.50
C GLN A 114 9.22 7.19 0.98
N SER A 115 10.26 7.61 0.29
CA SER A 115 10.28 7.64 -1.18
C SER A 115 10.54 6.28 -1.87
N GLY A 116 10.63 5.18 -1.11
CA GLY A 116 11.00 3.87 -1.65
C GLY A 116 10.10 3.37 -2.79
N GLY A 117 8.79 3.56 -2.66
CA GLY A 117 7.83 3.16 -3.69
C GLY A 117 7.88 4.08 -4.91
N ALA A 118 8.03 5.39 -4.71
CA ALA A 118 8.21 6.34 -5.80
C ALA A 118 9.53 6.08 -6.55
N ARG A 119 10.62 5.73 -5.84
CA ARG A 119 11.89 5.30 -6.47
C ARG A 119 11.71 4.06 -7.33
N LEU A 120 10.96 3.06 -6.84
CA LEU A 120 10.65 1.86 -7.64
C LEU A 120 9.87 2.24 -8.90
N ALA A 121 8.85 3.06 -8.79
CA ALA A 121 8.03 3.47 -9.94
C ALA A 121 8.86 4.20 -11.00
N VAL A 122 9.67 5.20 -10.60
CA VAL A 122 10.57 5.93 -11.51
C VAL A 122 11.60 4.98 -12.14
N HIS A 123 12.23 4.10 -11.35
CA HIS A 123 13.24 3.16 -11.84
C HIS A 123 12.66 2.14 -12.83
N ALA A 124 11.42 1.72 -12.65
CA ALA A 124 10.75 0.76 -13.52
C ALA A 124 9.98 1.40 -14.68
N GLY A 125 9.86 2.74 -14.73
CA GLY A 125 9.01 3.44 -15.71
C GLY A 125 7.52 3.14 -15.52
N ALA A 126 7.09 2.80 -14.31
CA ALA A 126 5.72 2.40 -14.01
C ALA A 126 4.90 3.55 -13.41
N SER A 127 3.61 3.61 -13.73
CA SER A 127 2.70 4.54 -13.07
C SER A 127 2.45 4.13 -11.61
N VAL A 128 2.10 5.10 -10.78
CA VAL A 128 1.67 4.90 -9.40
C VAL A 128 0.17 5.11 -9.30
N VAL A 129 -0.53 4.18 -8.66
CA VAL A 129 -1.92 4.37 -8.22
C VAL A 129 -1.90 4.60 -6.71
N PRO A 130 -2.23 5.82 -6.24
CA PRO A 130 -2.32 6.10 -4.81
C PRO A 130 -3.62 5.52 -4.25
N VAL A 131 -3.57 5.00 -3.01
CA VAL A 131 -4.71 4.35 -2.38
C VAL A 131 -4.92 4.87 -0.97
N ALA A 132 -6.11 5.37 -0.69
CA ALA A 132 -6.57 5.75 0.63
C ALA A 132 -7.64 4.76 1.12
N HIS A 133 -7.73 4.56 2.43
CA HIS A 133 -8.76 3.71 3.04
C HIS A 133 -8.90 3.99 4.53
N ASN A 134 -10.08 3.74 5.08
CA ASN A 134 -10.37 3.92 6.50
C ASN A 134 -10.37 2.59 7.31
N ALA A 135 -9.64 1.57 6.85
CA ALA A 135 -9.62 0.24 7.47
C ALA A 135 -9.21 0.25 8.96
N GLY A 136 -8.41 1.25 9.37
CA GLY A 136 -8.01 1.42 10.76
C GLY A 136 -9.17 1.73 11.72
N GLU A 137 -10.30 2.21 11.24
CA GLU A 137 -11.48 2.50 12.07
C GLU A 137 -12.16 1.22 12.57
N VAL A 138 -12.19 0.18 11.74
CA VAL A 138 -12.84 -1.11 12.05
C VAL A 138 -11.83 -2.14 12.57
N TRP A 139 -10.60 -2.07 12.09
CA TRP A 139 -9.53 -2.98 12.49
C TRP A 139 -8.24 -2.22 12.84
N PRO A 140 -8.21 -1.56 14.02
CA PRO A 140 -7.04 -0.78 14.43
C PRO A 140 -5.79 -1.64 14.59
N ARG A 141 -4.62 -0.99 14.47
CA ARG A 141 -3.33 -1.63 14.72
C ARG A 141 -3.30 -2.26 16.11
N ASN A 142 -2.89 -3.53 16.20
CA ASN A 142 -2.73 -4.30 17.44
C ASN A 142 -4.01 -4.46 18.28
N ALA A 143 -5.19 -4.09 17.77
CA ALA A 143 -6.44 -4.30 18.48
C ALA A 143 -6.86 -5.78 18.40
N PHE A 144 -7.13 -6.39 19.56
CA PHE A 144 -7.72 -7.72 19.60
C PHE A 144 -9.17 -7.69 19.09
N LEU A 145 -9.95 -6.72 19.55
CA LEU A 145 -11.33 -6.54 19.11
C LEU A 145 -11.40 -5.78 17.77
N LYS A 146 -12.14 -6.32 16.82
CA LYS A 146 -12.52 -5.68 15.57
C LYS A 146 -13.92 -5.12 15.73
N LYS A 147 -14.22 -4.03 15.05
CA LYS A 147 -15.52 -3.35 15.13
C LYS A 147 -16.29 -3.58 13.83
N PRO A 148 -17.59 -3.83 13.89
CA PRO A 148 -18.40 -3.80 12.68
C PRO A 148 -18.36 -2.40 12.07
N GLY A 149 -18.47 -2.32 10.75
CA GLY A 149 -18.46 -1.04 10.05
C GLY A 149 -18.20 -1.19 8.57
N ARG A 150 -18.06 -0.05 7.89
CA ARG A 150 -17.79 0.01 6.46
C ARG A 150 -16.35 0.49 6.23
N VAL A 151 -15.60 -0.26 5.43
CA VAL A 151 -14.28 0.12 4.94
C VAL A 151 -14.43 0.57 3.49
N THR A 152 -14.01 1.78 3.20
CA THR A 152 -13.93 2.30 1.84
C THR A 152 -12.48 2.28 1.40
N PHE A 153 -12.21 1.67 0.24
CA PHE A 153 -10.96 1.78 -0.49
C PHE A 153 -11.13 2.74 -1.64
N SER A 154 -10.35 3.80 -1.66
CA SER A 154 -10.36 4.80 -2.72
C SER A 154 -9.06 4.71 -3.51
N PHE A 155 -9.18 4.44 -4.82
CA PHE A 155 -8.07 4.39 -5.76
C PHE A 155 -8.02 5.71 -6.54
N GLY A 156 -6.92 6.43 -6.41
CA GLY A 156 -6.71 7.69 -7.11
C GLY A 156 -6.35 7.50 -8.57
N PRO A 157 -6.41 8.58 -9.36
CA PRO A 157 -5.94 8.58 -10.72
C PRO A 157 -4.48 8.11 -10.81
N PRO A 158 -4.11 7.32 -11.83
CA PRO A 158 -2.73 6.91 -12.02
C PRO A 158 -1.83 8.12 -12.29
N ILE A 159 -0.73 8.19 -11.57
CA ILE A 159 0.27 9.24 -11.70
C ILE A 159 1.44 8.65 -12.49
N SER A 160 1.72 9.20 -13.68
CA SER A 160 2.89 8.80 -14.46
C SER A 160 4.18 9.13 -13.71
N SER A 161 5.14 8.22 -13.75
CA SER A 161 6.49 8.48 -13.25
C SER A 161 7.39 9.20 -14.27
N GLU A 162 6.94 9.30 -15.53
CA GLU A 162 7.70 9.90 -16.61
C GLU A 162 7.93 11.39 -16.35
N GLY A 163 9.17 11.83 -16.53
CA GLY A 163 9.58 13.22 -16.32
C GLY A 163 9.57 13.70 -14.86
N LEU A 164 9.23 12.82 -13.89
CA LEU A 164 9.22 13.17 -12.48
C LEU A 164 10.43 12.60 -11.75
N THR A 165 10.98 13.39 -10.82
CA THR A 165 11.86 12.84 -9.79
C THR A 165 11.02 12.02 -8.78
N HIS A 166 11.67 11.08 -8.09
CA HIS A 166 10.98 10.29 -7.07
C HIS A 166 10.42 11.15 -5.92
N ASP A 167 11.03 12.30 -5.61
CA ASP A 167 10.53 13.19 -4.56
C ASP A 167 9.29 13.96 -5.03
N GLN A 168 9.23 14.37 -6.30
CA GLN A 168 8.05 14.99 -6.88
C GLN A 168 6.88 13.99 -6.94
N LEU A 169 7.15 12.76 -7.38
CA LEU A 169 6.16 11.70 -7.43
C LEU A 169 5.63 11.37 -6.02
N ASN A 170 6.54 11.24 -5.04
CA ASN A 170 6.18 10.94 -3.64
C ASN A 170 5.29 12.03 -3.05
N ARG A 171 5.58 13.32 -3.31
CA ARG A 171 4.75 14.44 -2.85
C ARG A 171 3.34 14.40 -3.46
N LYS A 172 3.22 14.18 -4.76
CA LYS A 172 1.89 14.06 -5.41
C LYS A 172 1.06 12.93 -4.80
N VAL A 173 1.69 11.78 -4.53
CA VAL A 173 1.04 10.64 -3.88
C VAL A 173 0.60 10.99 -2.46
N GLU A 174 1.47 11.62 -1.67
CA GLU A 174 1.19 12.04 -0.30
C GLU A 174 0.01 13.04 -0.26
N GLU A 175 0.05 14.06 -1.10
CA GLU A 175 -1.00 15.08 -1.21
C GLU A 175 -2.36 14.43 -1.54
N TRP A 176 -2.39 13.53 -2.49
CA TRP A 176 -3.61 12.84 -2.87
C TRP A 176 -4.14 11.95 -1.73
N ILE A 177 -3.27 11.08 -1.16
CA ILE A 177 -3.70 10.16 -0.09
C ILE A 177 -4.19 10.94 1.13
N GLU A 178 -3.46 11.94 1.59
CA GLU A 178 -3.84 12.71 2.79
C GLU A 178 -5.08 13.59 2.53
N GLY A 179 -5.26 14.09 1.31
CA GLY A 179 -6.49 14.76 0.90
C GLY A 179 -7.69 13.82 0.94
N GLU A 180 -7.57 12.65 0.34
CA GLU A 180 -8.64 11.64 0.30
C GLU A 180 -8.97 11.08 1.70
N MET A 181 -7.97 10.94 2.58
CA MET A 181 -8.20 10.52 3.98
C MET A 181 -9.11 11.49 4.73
N ARG A 182 -9.03 12.80 4.46
CA ARG A 182 -9.94 13.80 5.04
C ARG A 182 -11.38 13.64 4.52
N VAL A 183 -11.53 13.19 3.28
CA VAL A 183 -12.85 12.89 2.68
C VAL A 183 -13.44 11.60 3.25
N LEU A 184 -12.61 10.55 3.42
CA LEU A 184 -13.05 9.25 3.91
C LEU A 184 -13.37 9.24 5.40
N SER A 185 -12.64 10.02 6.20
CA SER A 185 -12.74 10.04 7.66
C SER A 185 -12.73 11.46 8.22
N PRO A 186 -13.65 12.36 7.79
CA PRO A 186 -13.61 13.77 8.17
C PRO A 186 -13.66 13.97 9.69
N HIS A 187 -14.37 13.09 10.40
CA HIS A 187 -14.48 13.11 11.87
C HIS A 187 -13.17 12.77 12.61
N ARG A 188 -12.14 12.28 11.89
CA ARG A 188 -10.83 11.94 12.44
C ARG A 188 -9.74 12.94 12.06
N TYR A 189 -9.93 13.66 10.98
CA TYR A 189 -8.98 14.64 10.43
C TYR A 189 -9.46 16.07 10.61
N ASN A 190 -10.30 16.32 11.62
CA ASN A 190 -10.65 17.69 11.97
C ASN A 190 -9.37 18.43 12.34
N ASP A 191 -9.00 19.41 11.52
CA ASP A 191 -8.00 20.41 11.89
C ASP A 191 -8.53 21.10 13.15
N LYS A 192 -7.99 20.72 14.30
CA LYS A 192 -8.10 21.58 15.47
C LYS A 192 -7.27 22.80 15.12
N THR A 193 -7.96 23.83 14.58
CA THR A 193 -7.46 25.22 14.56
C THR A 193 -6.89 25.60 15.92
#